data_4143340c51c08f760ebe8a484c8cd7a0
#
_entry.id   4143340c51c08f760ebe8a484c8cd7a0
#
_cell.length_a   1.000
_cell.length_b   1.000
_cell.length_c   1.000
_cell.angle_alpha   90.00
_cell.angle_beta   90.00
_cell.angle_gamma   90.00
#
_symmetry.space_group_name_H-M   'P 1'
#
loop_
_entity.id
_entity.type
_entity.pdbx_description
1 polymer ?
#
loop_
_entity_poly.entity_id
_entity_poly.type
_entity_poly.pdbx_seq_one_letter_code
_entity_poly.pdbx_strand_id
1 'polypeptide(L)'
;EQSIKRCGVYIDEVQISIDGYDKESYYNVRQYDGFDKAIDTLIHFSEAGVRTSMAVTPLYEDLEEFVNNFEPFAKRIIEEYPDIYIRFNLELLDGREVKKTQVGNVEYRKTIRSLVERLYPGYYIETFPLNYEGHIIRRNCGFGEIAIAANGDVFWCNRIHELSSRWNVNTSKVEDIINESEKIKKATDVDHSSMCRDCEVRYICGGNCRMNYVGISNADEHSGIWENECPKGTKETLYKKMILSNEYFYLDIDEE
;
A
#
# COMPACT_ATOMS: atom_id res chain seq x y z
N GLU A 1 -21.05 -12.22 10.29
CA GLU A 1 -21.21 -11.57 11.59
C GLU A 1 -20.65 -12.42 12.75
N GLN A 2 -21.20 -13.63 13.05
CA GLN A 2 -20.72 -14.46 14.16
C GLN A 2 -19.21 -14.79 14.09
N SER A 3 -18.69 -15.08 12.90
CA SER A 3 -17.26 -15.35 12.70
C SER A 3 -16.42 -14.09 12.95
N ILE A 4 -16.87 -12.93 12.53
CA ILE A 4 -16.19 -11.66 12.74
C ILE A 4 -16.13 -11.32 14.23
N LYS A 5 -17.25 -11.44 14.95
CA LYS A 5 -17.29 -11.23 16.41
C LYS A 5 -16.34 -12.17 17.17
N ARG A 6 -16.16 -13.41 16.70
CA ARG A 6 -15.27 -14.39 17.33
C ARG A 6 -13.80 -14.15 17.01
N CYS A 7 -13.49 -13.74 15.77
CA CYS A 7 -12.10 -13.59 15.29
C CYS A 7 -11.59 -12.15 15.39
N GLY A 8 -12.48 -11.15 15.45
CA GLY A 8 -12.12 -9.74 15.45
C GLY A 8 -11.12 -9.34 16.55
N VAL A 9 -11.23 -9.97 17.71
CA VAL A 9 -10.31 -9.73 18.85
C VAL A 9 -8.84 -10.12 18.58
N TYR A 10 -8.59 -10.86 17.50
CA TYR A 10 -7.24 -11.28 17.07
C TYR A 10 -6.77 -10.54 15.81
N ILE A 11 -7.56 -9.56 15.33
CA ILE A 11 -7.30 -8.84 14.09
C ILE A 11 -7.09 -7.36 14.42
N ASP A 12 -5.91 -6.83 14.14
CA ASP A 12 -5.59 -5.43 14.36
C ASP A 12 -6.19 -4.53 13.27
N GLU A 13 -6.17 -4.99 12.03
CA GLU A 13 -6.63 -4.22 10.88
C GLU A 13 -7.19 -5.13 9.78
N VAL A 14 -8.26 -4.65 9.14
CA VAL A 14 -8.84 -5.29 7.95
C VAL A 14 -8.90 -4.28 6.81
N GLN A 15 -8.45 -4.71 5.64
CA GLN A 15 -8.58 -3.98 4.41
C GLN A 15 -9.45 -4.77 3.43
N ILE A 16 -10.55 -4.18 2.99
CA ILE A 16 -11.49 -4.80 2.04
C ILE A 16 -11.45 -4.04 0.72
N SER A 17 -11.18 -4.75 -0.37
CA SER A 17 -11.12 -4.15 -1.70
C SER A 17 -12.52 -3.99 -2.28
N ILE A 18 -12.91 -2.75 -2.55
CA ILE A 18 -14.18 -2.36 -3.15
C ILE A 18 -13.90 -1.39 -4.30
N ASP A 19 -13.76 -1.93 -5.52
CA ASP A 19 -13.33 -1.17 -6.69
C ASP A 19 -14.54 -0.66 -7.52
N GLY A 20 -15.63 -0.34 -6.85
CA GLY A 20 -16.85 0.17 -7.45
C GLY A 20 -17.65 1.03 -6.47
N TYR A 21 -18.66 1.73 -6.96
CA TYR A 21 -19.58 2.56 -6.19
C TYR A 21 -21.01 2.01 -6.14
N ASP A 22 -21.26 0.96 -6.94
CA ASP A 22 -22.50 0.17 -6.98
C ASP A 22 -22.23 -1.25 -7.49
N LYS A 23 -23.30 -2.06 -7.61
CA LYS A 23 -23.19 -3.47 -8.04
C LYS A 23 -22.62 -3.62 -9.45
N GLU A 24 -23.03 -2.75 -10.36
CA GLU A 24 -22.64 -2.82 -11.77
C GLU A 24 -21.16 -2.42 -11.93
N SER A 25 -20.74 -1.29 -11.38
CA SER A 25 -19.36 -0.84 -11.42
C SER A 25 -18.42 -1.82 -10.73
N TYR A 26 -18.82 -2.39 -9.58
CA TYR A 26 -18.06 -3.42 -8.89
C TYR A 26 -17.92 -4.69 -9.71
N TYR A 27 -19.05 -5.17 -10.31
CA TYR A 27 -19.04 -6.36 -11.17
C TYR A 27 -18.16 -6.17 -12.40
N ASN A 28 -18.18 -5.00 -13.01
CA ASN A 28 -17.36 -4.68 -14.19
C ASN A 28 -15.85 -4.82 -13.91
N VAL A 29 -15.41 -4.54 -12.70
CA VAL A 29 -14.01 -4.70 -12.29
C VAL A 29 -13.72 -6.11 -11.78
N ARG A 30 -14.55 -6.61 -10.87
CA ARG A 30 -14.27 -7.86 -10.14
C ARG A 30 -14.76 -9.11 -10.85
N GLN A 31 -15.67 -8.99 -11.83
CA GLN A 31 -16.34 -10.09 -12.50
C GLN A 31 -17.02 -11.06 -11.52
N TYR A 32 -17.53 -10.50 -10.42
CA TYR A 32 -18.17 -11.23 -9.34
C TYR A 32 -19.26 -10.37 -8.69
N ASP A 33 -20.45 -10.96 -8.49
CA ASP A 33 -21.58 -10.31 -7.80
C ASP A 33 -21.39 -10.42 -6.28
N GLY A 34 -20.64 -9.51 -5.72
CA GLY A 34 -20.29 -9.52 -4.30
C GLY A 34 -20.29 -8.15 -3.63
N PHE A 35 -20.80 -7.12 -4.27
CA PHE A 35 -20.78 -5.76 -3.78
C PHE A 35 -21.40 -5.62 -2.39
N ASP A 36 -22.68 -6.02 -2.23
CA ASP A 36 -23.38 -5.92 -0.96
C ASP A 36 -22.64 -6.69 0.15
N LYS A 37 -22.17 -7.89 -0.17
CA LYS A 37 -21.41 -8.70 0.79
C LYS A 37 -20.10 -8.06 1.21
N ALA A 38 -19.42 -7.36 0.29
CA ALA A 38 -18.19 -6.64 0.60
C ALA A 38 -18.46 -5.45 1.51
N ILE A 39 -19.54 -4.69 1.23
CA ILE A 39 -19.98 -3.56 2.07
C ILE A 39 -20.42 -4.08 3.46
N ASP A 40 -21.26 -5.10 3.53
CA ASP A 40 -21.70 -5.69 4.82
C ASP A 40 -20.48 -6.18 5.64
N THR A 41 -19.51 -6.78 4.97
CA THR A 41 -18.29 -7.26 5.64
C THR A 41 -17.47 -6.09 6.20
N LEU A 42 -17.34 -5.00 5.42
CA LEU A 42 -16.66 -3.78 5.83
C LEU A 42 -17.30 -3.19 7.09
N ILE A 43 -18.63 -3.05 7.07
CA ILE A 43 -19.41 -2.51 8.19
C ILE A 43 -19.27 -3.39 9.43
N HIS A 44 -19.44 -4.70 9.29
CA HIS A 44 -19.38 -5.63 10.42
C HIS A 44 -18.00 -5.65 11.12
N PHE A 45 -16.91 -5.46 10.37
CA PHE A 45 -15.58 -5.35 10.99
C PHE A 45 -15.42 -4.02 11.74
N SER A 46 -15.92 -2.92 11.18
CA SER A 46 -15.93 -1.62 11.83
C SER A 46 -16.76 -1.65 13.13
N GLU A 47 -17.98 -2.19 13.08
CA GLU A 47 -18.85 -2.37 14.25
C GLU A 47 -18.25 -3.30 15.32
N ALA A 48 -17.39 -4.24 14.92
CA ALA A 48 -16.65 -5.09 15.85
C ALA A 48 -15.42 -4.41 16.48
N GLY A 49 -15.18 -3.12 16.17
CA GLY A 49 -14.07 -2.34 16.71
C GLY A 49 -12.70 -2.67 16.07
N VAL A 50 -12.70 -3.36 14.93
CA VAL A 50 -11.48 -3.63 14.16
C VAL A 50 -11.18 -2.41 13.28
N ARG A 51 -9.95 -1.95 13.27
CA ARG A 51 -9.54 -0.88 12.36
C ARG A 51 -9.77 -1.32 10.91
N THR A 52 -10.67 -0.63 10.22
CA THR A 52 -11.20 -1.09 8.93
C THR A 52 -10.96 -0.07 7.84
N SER A 53 -10.46 -0.51 6.71
CA SER A 53 -10.25 0.32 5.53
C SER A 53 -10.88 -0.27 4.28
N MET A 54 -11.46 0.59 3.44
CA MET A 54 -11.90 0.29 2.09
C MET A 54 -10.76 0.61 1.12
N ALA A 55 -10.20 -0.40 0.46
CA ALA A 55 -9.18 -0.20 -0.55
C ALA A 55 -9.82 -0.11 -1.94
N VAL A 56 -9.47 0.92 -2.67
CA VAL A 56 -10.01 1.22 -3.99
C VAL A 56 -8.88 1.32 -5.01
N THR A 57 -9.01 0.56 -6.09
CA THR A 57 -8.11 0.64 -7.26
C THR A 57 -8.95 0.95 -8.48
N PRO A 58 -9.15 2.23 -8.82
CA PRO A 58 -9.93 2.60 -9.99
C PRO A 58 -9.28 2.10 -11.27
N LEU A 59 -9.94 1.17 -11.98
CA LEU A 59 -9.49 0.57 -13.25
C LEU A 59 -10.46 0.93 -14.38
N TYR A 60 -10.98 2.14 -14.35
CA TYR A 60 -12.00 2.59 -15.30
C TYR A 60 -11.36 3.30 -16.49
N GLU A 61 -11.92 3.10 -17.66
CA GLU A 61 -11.50 3.78 -18.90
C GLU A 61 -11.72 5.29 -18.80
N ASP A 62 -12.81 5.69 -18.12
CA ASP A 62 -13.11 7.08 -17.80
C ASP A 62 -12.96 7.34 -16.31
N LEU A 63 -11.81 7.88 -15.93
CA LEU A 63 -11.51 8.20 -14.54
C LEU A 63 -12.36 9.35 -13.99
N GLU A 64 -12.77 10.29 -14.86
CA GLU A 64 -13.63 11.40 -14.46
C GLU A 64 -15.05 10.89 -14.15
N GLU A 65 -15.60 10.02 -14.97
CA GLU A 65 -16.88 9.35 -14.69
C GLU A 65 -16.83 8.57 -13.38
N PHE A 66 -15.75 7.81 -13.15
CA PHE A 66 -15.56 7.12 -11.89
C PHE A 66 -15.60 8.09 -10.72
N VAL A 67 -14.81 9.16 -10.75
CA VAL A 67 -14.70 10.12 -9.65
C VAL A 67 -16.06 10.76 -9.36
N ASN A 68 -16.80 11.17 -10.40
CA ASN A 68 -18.11 11.81 -10.25
C ASN A 68 -19.15 10.91 -9.57
N ASN A 69 -19.10 9.60 -9.80
CA ASN A 69 -20.02 8.64 -9.20
C ASN A 69 -19.51 8.10 -7.86
N PHE A 70 -18.20 7.92 -7.72
CA PHE A 70 -17.60 7.38 -6.49
C PHE A 70 -17.60 8.38 -5.35
N GLU A 71 -17.40 9.67 -5.61
CA GLU A 71 -17.34 10.69 -4.55
C GLU A 71 -18.61 10.76 -3.69
N PRO A 72 -19.85 10.80 -4.26
CA PRO A 72 -21.07 10.77 -3.45
C PRO A 72 -21.23 9.47 -2.65
N PHE A 73 -20.83 8.33 -3.21
CA PHE A 73 -20.82 7.04 -2.50
C PHE A 73 -19.85 7.07 -1.33
N ALA A 74 -18.61 7.52 -1.56
CA ALA A 74 -17.58 7.61 -0.53
C ALA A 74 -17.98 8.54 0.62
N LYS A 75 -18.56 9.71 0.32
CA LYS A 75 -19.06 10.63 1.33
C LYS A 75 -20.11 10.01 2.24
N ARG A 76 -21.06 9.25 1.68
CA ARG A 76 -22.06 8.52 2.49
C ARG A 76 -21.38 7.50 3.42
N ILE A 77 -20.41 6.75 2.94
CA ILE A 77 -19.68 5.78 3.78
C ILE A 77 -18.96 6.49 4.92
N ILE A 78 -18.31 7.62 4.66
CA ILE A 78 -17.58 8.41 5.68
C ILE A 78 -18.56 9.02 6.71
N GLU A 79 -19.71 9.50 6.26
CA GLU A 79 -20.73 10.09 7.14
C GLU A 79 -21.42 9.05 8.03
N GLU A 80 -21.77 7.88 7.47
CA GLU A 80 -22.46 6.82 8.19
C GLU A 80 -21.53 5.98 9.07
N TYR A 81 -20.27 5.81 8.64
CA TYR A 81 -19.26 4.96 9.29
C TYR A 81 -17.92 5.70 9.39
N PRO A 82 -17.77 6.70 10.29
CA PRO A 82 -16.59 7.56 10.36
C PRO A 82 -15.29 6.81 10.71
N ASP A 83 -15.38 5.62 11.28
CA ASP A 83 -14.22 4.76 11.59
C ASP A 83 -13.71 3.97 10.37
N ILE A 84 -14.41 4.03 9.24
CA ILE A 84 -13.98 3.40 7.99
C ILE A 84 -13.15 4.40 7.17
N TYR A 85 -11.88 4.07 6.96
CA TYR A 85 -10.99 4.86 6.14
C TYR A 85 -10.99 4.37 4.68
N ILE A 86 -11.14 5.29 3.71
CA ILE A 86 -11.07 4.98 2.29
C ILE A 86 -9.66 5.23 1.77
N ARG A 87 -9.02 4.17 1.28
CA ARG A 87 -7.66 4.20 0.76
C ARG A 87 -7.64 3.94 -0.74
N PHE A 88 -6.99 4.83 -1.49
CA PHE A 88 -6.80 4.66 -2.92
C PHE A 88 -5.41 4.15 -3.25
N ASN A 89 -5.32 3.20 -4.18
CA ASN A 89 -4.07 2.83 -4.80
C ASN A 89 -3.67 3.88 -5.83
N LEU A 90 -2.55 4.55 -5.58
CA LEU A 90 -2.02 5.60 -6.46
C LEU A 90 -1.07 5.06 -7.52
N GLU A 91 -0.72 3.79 -7.44
CA GLU A 91 0.13 3.10 -8.39
C GLU A 91 -0.64 1.97 -9.05
N LEU A 92 -0.74 2.06 -10.36
CA LEU A 92 -1.24 0.96 -11.18
C LEU A 92 -0.06 0.03 -11.46
N LEU A 93 -0.20 -1.20 -11.04
CA LEU A 93 0.75 -2.27 -11.33
C LEU A 93 0.28 -3.05 -12.56
N ASP A 94 1.22 -3.61 -13.29
CA ASP A 94 0.90 -4.57 -14.33
C ASP A 94 0.09 -5.73 -13.74
N GLY A 95 -1.10 -5.94 -14.27
CA GLY A 95 -2.04 -6.95 -13.82
C GLY A 95 -2.89 -7.45 -14.98
N ARG A 96 -3.87 -8.31 -14.68
CA ARG A 96 -4.74 -8.92 -15.69
C ARG A 96 -5.54 -7.89 -16.51
N GLU A 97 -5.77 -6.69 -15.96
CA GLU A 97 -6.64 -5.65 -16.51
C GLU A 97 -5.92 -4.34 -16.83
N VAL A 98 -4.60 -4.37 -17.01
CA VAL A 98 -3.78 -3.17 -17.33
C VAL A 98 -4.31 -2.37 -18.53
N LYS A 99 -4.97 -3.05 -19.47
CA LYS A 99 -5.51 -2.41 -20.67
C LYS A 99 -6.70 -1.48 -20.41
N LYS A 100 -7.30 -1.51 -19.22
CA LYS A 100 -8.48 -0.70 -18.88
C LYS A 100 -8.15 0.70 -18.38
N THR A 101 -6.91 0.98 -18.01
CA THR A 101 -6.48 2.30 -17.59
C THR A 101 -5.47 2.85 -18.58
N GLN A 102 -5.95 3.70 -19.48
CA GLN A 102 -5.09 4.45 -20.41
C GLN A 102 -4.56 5.75 -19.80
N VAL A 103 -4.98 6.08 -18.60
CA VAL A 103 -4.55 7.30 -17.92
C VAL A 103 -3.10 7.15 -17.49
N GLY A 104 -2.24 8.03 -17.99
CA GLY A 104 -0.84 8.08 -17.58
C GLY A 104 -0.73 8.24 -16.05
N ASN A 105 0.22 7.60 -15.43
CA ASN A 105 0.38 7.60 -13.96
C ASN A 105 0.31 8.99 -13.32
N VAL A 106 0.73 10.04 -14.03
CA VAL A 106 0.72 11.43 -13.51
C VAL A 106 -0.70 11.98 -13.42
N GLU A 107 -1.50 11.82 -14.47
CA GLU A 107 -2.89 12.31 -14.52
C GLU A 107 -3.77 11.53 -13.54
N TYR A 108 -3.65 10.22 -13.53
CA TYR A 108 -4.31 9.34 -12.57
C TYR A 108 -4.04 9.78 -11.14
N ARG A 109 -2.76 9.94 -10.78
CA ARG A 109 -2.37 10.38 -9.43
C ARG A 109 -2.93 11.75 -9.08
N LYS A 110 -2.91 12.69 -10.01
CA LYS A 110 -3.44 14.04 -9.81
C LYS A 110 -4.95 14.01 -9.55
N THR A 111 -5.69 13.24 -10.34
CA THR A 111 -7.15 13.11 -10.21
C THR A 111 -7.53 12.44 -8.89
N ILE A 112 -6.88 11.32 -8.54
CA ILE A 112 -7.16 10.63 -7.27
C ILE A 112 -6.74 11.49 -6.06
N ARG A 113 -5.62 12.21 -6.12
CA ARG A 113 -5.25 13.15 -5.04
C ARG A 113 -6.28 14.24 -4.85
N SER A 114 -6.81 14.80 -5.94
CA SER A 114 -7.90 15.79 -5.86
C SER A 114 -9.16 15.21 -5.23
N LEU A 115 -9.51 13.96 -5.52
CA LEU A 115 -10.63 13.26 -4.88
C LEU A 115 -10.36 13.06 -3.37
N VAL A 116 -9.19 12.58 -2.99
CA VAL A 116 -8.82 12.37 -1.59
C VAL A 116 -8.91 13.69 -0.80
N GLU A 117 -8.44 14.80 -1.36
CA GLU A 117 -8.52 16.11 -0.71
C GLU A 117 -9.98 16.60 -0.52
N ARG A 118 -10.89 16.23 -1.43
CA ARG A 118 -12.33 16.54 -1.26
C ARG A 118 -13.03 15.62 -0.27
N LEU A 119 -12.55 14.40 -0.09
CA LEU A 119 -13.07 13.45 0.91
C LEU A 119 -12.50 13.71 2.31
N TYR A 120 -11.25 14.10 2.38
CA TYR A 120 -10.50 14.35 3.61
C TYR A 120 -9.74 15.68 3.50
N PRO A 121 -10.41 16.82 3.70
CA PRO A 121 -9.78 18.14 3.59
C PRO A 121 -8.56 18.25 4.52
N GLY A 122 -7.45 18.74 4.00
CA GLY A 122 -6.20 18.85 4.74
C GLY A 122 -5.35 17.57 4.82
N TYR A 123 -5.83 16.43 4.30
CA TYR A 123 -5.11 15.15 4.39
C TYR A 123 -3.65 15.23 3.93
N TYR A 124 -3.39 15.91 2.82
CA TYR A 124 -2.02 16.02 2.31
C TYR A 124 -1.17 17.04 3.06
N ILE A 125 -1.78 18.04 3.67
CA ILE A 125 -1.10 19.01 4.54
C ILE A 125 -0.67 18.28 5.82
N GLU A 126 -1.57 17.54 6.46
CA GLU A 126 -1.30 16.80 7.70
C GLU A 126 -0.34 15.62 7.51
N THR A 127 -0.42 14.94 6.36
CA THR A 127 0.43 13.76 6.09
C THR A 127 1.71 14.09 5.32
N PHE A 128 1.81 15.30 4.77
CA PHE A 128 2.95 15.73 3.98
C PHE A 128 4.19 16.12 4.80
N PRO A 129 4.07 16.71 6.00
CA PRO A 129 5.23 16.92 6.84
C PRO A 129 5.89 15.57 7.08
N LEU A 130 7.06 15.39 6.48
CA LEU A 130 7.94 14.31 6.90
C LEU A 130 8.20 14.59 8.37
N ASN A 131 7.62 13.78 9.23
CA ASN A 131 7.86 13.90 10.66
C ASN A 131 9.32 13.52 10.91
N TYR A 132 10.19 14.55 10.89
CA TYR A 132 11.64 14.42 11.07
C TYR A 132 12.02 14.19 12.55
N GLU A 133 11.08 13.93 13.44
CA GLU A 133 11.37 13.67 14.84
C GLU A 133 12.25 12.41 15.03
N GLY A 134 13.46 12.49 14.48
CA GLY A 134 14.54 11.54 14.77
C GLY A 134 14.34 10.12 14.24
N HIS A 135 13.36 9.85 13.41
CA HIS A 135 13.10 8.51 12.90
C HIS A 135 14.00 8.16 11.73
N ILE A 136 14.95 7.27 11.99
CA ILE A 136 15.77 6.66 10.95
C ILE A 136 14.95 5.57 10.27
N ILE A 137 14.55 5.80 9.01
CA ILE A 137 13.84 4.82 8.20
C ILE A 137 14.86 3.90 7.53
N ARG A 138 15.08 2.73 8.07
CA ARG A 138 15.96 1.73 7.46
C ARG A 138 15.26 0.92 6.37
N ARG A 139 13.96 0.79 6.46
CA ARG A 139 13.11 0.07 5.53
C ARG A 139 11.75 0.75 5.45
N ASN A 140 11.32 1.10 4.26
CA ASN A 140 10.01 1.72 4.00
C ASN A 140 8.99 0.77 3.38
N CYS A 141 9.30 -0.51 3.28
CA CYS A 141 8.38 -1.53 2.78
C CYS A 141 8.51 -2.84 3.58
N GLY A 142 7.46 -3.65 3.52
CA GLY A 142 7.38 -4.95 4.20
C GLY A 142 8.13 -6.09 3.50
N PHE A 143 9.06 -5.82 2.59
CA PHE A 143 9.84 -6.90 1.96
C PHE A 143 10.65 -7.66 3.01
N GLY A 144 10.55 -8.98 2.97
CA GLY A 144 11.07 -9.89 4.00
C GLY A 144 10.02 -10.28 5.05
N GLU A 145 8.83 -9.67 5.04
CA GLU A 145 7.70 -10.15 5.84
C GLU A 145 7.08 -11.39 5.21
N ILE A 146 6.53 -12.25 6.07
CA ILE A 146 6.01 -13.55 5.65
C ILE A 146 4.63 -13.38 5.02
N ALA A 147 4.50 -13.76 3.75
CA ALA A 147 3.25 -13.89 3.05
C ALA A 147 3.01 -15.38 2.74
N ILE A 148 1.81 -15.88 3.03
CA ILE A 148 1.46 -17.29 2.85
C ILE A 148 0.37 -17.41 1.78
N ALA A 149 0.64 -18.15 0.73
CA ALA A 149 -0.34 -18.47 -0.30
C ALA A 149 -1.32 -19.56 0.15
N ALA A 150 -2.43 -19.70 -0.56
CA ALA A 150 -3.48 -20.65 -0.22
C ALA A 150 -3.03 -22.12 -0.22
N ASN A 151 -1.99 -22.46 -0.98
CA ASN A 151 -1.36 -23.79 -1.00
C ASN A 151 -0.32 -24.00 0.11
N GLY A 152 -0.10 -23.00 0.96
CA GLY A 152 0.89 -23.01 2.03
C GLY A 152 2.28 -22.53 1.65
N ASP A 153 2.53 -22.16 0.41
CA ASP A 153 3.82 -21.61 0.00
C ASP A 153 4.08 -20.25 0.69
N VAL A 154 5.33 -20.04 1.08
CA VAL A 154 5.77 -18.85 1.80
C VAL A 154 6.56 -17.94 0.87
N PHE A 155 6.20 -16.68 0.84
CA PHE A 155 6.88 -15.63 0.09
C PHE A 155 7.27 -14.48 1.02
N TRP A 156 8.25 -13.70 0.61
CA TRP A 156 8.79 -12.58 1.39
C TRP A 156 8.16 -11.22 1.06
N CYS A 157 7.10 -11.24 0.27
CA CYS A 157 6.27 -10.09 -0.07
C CYS A 157 4.95 -10.59 -0.64
N ASN A 158 3.84 -9.97 -0.27
CA ASN A 158 2.51 -10.30 -0.78
C ASN A 158 2.31 -9.99 -2.28
N ARG A 159 3.27 -9.33 -2.91
CA ARG A 159 3.31 -9.05 -4.36
C ARG A 159 4.09 -10.10 -5.16
N ILE A 160 4.78 -11.02 -4.49
CA ILE A 160 5.51 -12.12 -5.14
C ILE A 160 4.64 -13.35 -5.09
N HIS A 161 4.11 -13.76 -6.24
CA HIS A 161 3.28 -14.97 -6.37
C HIS A 161 3.57 -15.73 -7.66
N GLU A 162 4.58 -15.32 -8.40
CA GLU A 162 4.98 -15.96 -9.66
C GLU A 162 6.21 -16.87 -9.52
N LEU A 163 6.89 -16.77 -8.37
CA LEU A 163 8.06 -17.59 -8.07
C LEU A 163 7.64 -18.84 -7.28
N SER A 164 8.27 -19.96 -7.59
CA SER A 164 8.18 -21.15 -6.75
C SER A 164 8.83 -20.87 -5.40
N SER A 165 8.08 -21.07 -4.32
CA SER A 165 8.63 -20.95 -2.98
C SER A 165 9.44 -22.19 -2.60
N ARG A 166 10.54 -21.97 -1.90
CA ARG A 166 11.34 -23.04 -1.24
C ARG A 166 10.76 -23.43 0.12
N TRP A 167 9.88 -22.60 0.64
CA TRP A 167 9.31 -22.69 1.96
C TRP A 167 7.82 -22.94 1.88
N ASN A 168 7.32 -23.88 2.69
CA ASN A 168 5.89 -24.16 2.76
C ASN A 168 5.55 -24.45 4.22
N VAL A 169 4.52 -23.79 4.74
CA VAL A 169 4.11 -23.92 6.16
C VAL A 169 3.69 -25.32 6.57
N ASN A 170 3.31 -26.17 5.61
CA ASN A 170 2.93 -27.56 5.89
C ASN A 170 4.13 -28.52 5.97
N THR A 171 5.31 -28.12 5.45
CA THR A 171 6.49 -28.99 5.34
C THR A 171 7.75 -28.43 5.98
N SER A 172 7.83 -27.11 6.13
CA SER A 172 8.97 -26.41 6.73
C SER A 172 8.73 -26.15 8.22
N LYS A 173 9.79 -26.08 9.01
CA LYS A 173 9.68 -25.63 10.40
C LYS A 173 9.45 -24.12 10.44
N VAL A 174 8.53 -23.68 11.30
CA VAL A 174 8.16 -22.26 11.43
C VAL A 174 9.37 -21.42 11.86
N GLU A 175 10.21 -21.96 12.75
CA GLU A 175 11.42 -21.28 13.22
C GLU A 175 12.39 -20.99 12.06
N ASP A 176 12.52 -21.91 11.09
CA ASP A 176 13.39 -21.72 9.94
C ASP A 176 12.84 -20.65 8.99
N ILE A 177 11.53 -20.61 8.80
CA ILE A 177 10.84 -19.56 8.02
C ILE A 177 11.06 -18.19 8.68
N ILE A 178 10.87 -18.08 9.98
CA ILE A 178 11.08 -16.82 10.72
C ILE A 178 12.54 -16.37 10.63
N ASN A 179 13.48 -17.28 10.83
CA ASN A 179 14.92 -16.98 10.75
C ASN A 179 15.30 -16.48 9.35
N GLU A 180 14.73 -17.06 8.29
CA GLU A 180 14.98 -16.62 6.94
C GLU A 180 14.36 -15.23 6.67
N SER A 181 13.14 -14.98 7.14
CA SER A 181 12.52 -13.66 7.12
C SER A 181 13.44 -12.59 7.72
N GLU A 182 13.98 -12.83 8.91
CA GLU A 182 14.87 -11.88 9.60
C GLU A 182 16.19 -11.64 8.83
N LYS A 183 16.75 -12.68 8.22
CA LYS A 183 17.94 -12.53 7.35
C LYS A 183 17.65 -11.65 6.15
N ILE A 184 16.51 -11.88 5.47
CA ILE A 184 16.10 -11.09 4.30
C ILE A 184 15.83 -9.65 4.69
N LYS A 185 15.13 -9.41 5.79
CA LYS A 185 14.89 -8.08 6.33
C LYS A 185 16.20 -7.33 6.56
N LYS A 186 17.19 -7.99 7.17
CA LYS A 186 18.50 -7.40 7.42
C LYS A 186 19.27 -7.15 6.11
N ALA A 187 19.27 -8.09 5.19
CA ALA A 187 19.99 -7.96 3.91
C ALA A 187 19.42 -6.84 3.03
N THR A 188 18.13 -6.54 3.17
CA THR A 188 17.42 -5.53 2.36
C THR A 188 17.27 -4.18 3.04
N ASP A 189 17.85 -3.95 4.20
CA ASP A 189 17.85 -2.63 4.81
C ASP A 189 18.82 -1.68 4.07
N VAL A 190 18.66 -0.36 4.26
CA VAL A 190 19.42 0.65 3.52
C VAL A 190 20.92 0.67 3.85
N ASP A 191 21.32 0.13 4.99
CA ASP A 191 22.72 0.08 5.40
C ASP A 191 23.45 -1.10 4.74
N HIS A 192 22.70 -2.11 4.29
CA HIS A 192 23.25 -3.32 3.63
C HIS A 192 23.10 -3.30 2.11
N SER A 193 22.16 -2.50 1.59
CA SER A 193 21.98 -2.35 0.14
C SER A 193 23.13 -1.58 -0.49
N SER A 194 23.76 -2.16 -1.52
CA SER A 194 24.89 -1.53 -2.24
C SER A 194 24.54 -0.15 -2.80
N MET A 195 23.28 0.06 -3.20
CA MET A 195 22.80 1.31 -3.77
C MET A 195 22.44 2.36 -2.72
N CYS A 196 22.10 1.93 -1.52
CA CYS A 196 21.58 2.83 -0.49
C CYS A 196 22.61 3.18 0.57
N ARG A 197 23.54 2.29 0.92
CA ARG A 197 24.47 2.46 2.05
C ARG A 197 25.27 3.75 2.03
N ASP A 198 25.60 4.23 0.83
CA ASP A 198 26.37 5.48 0.64
C ASP A 198 25.48 6.65 0.22
N CYS A 199 24.15 6.50 0.25
CA CYS A 199 23.19 7.52 -0.13
C CYS A 199 22.89 8.46 1.04
N GLU A 200 23.01 9.77 0.82
CA GLU A 200 22.80 10.82 1.82
C GLU A 200 21.36 10.88 2.35
N VAL A 201 20.38 10.47 1.54
CA VAL A 201 18.94 10.47 1.92
C VAL A 201 18.41 9.09 2.32
N ARG A 202 19.29 8.09 2.53
CA ARG A 202 18.87 6.71 2.76
C ARG A 202 17.90 6.54 3.94
N TYR A 203 18.13 7.27 5.02
CA TYR A 203 17.33 7.17 6.24
C TYR A 203 15.99 7.93 6.18
N ILE A 204 15.83 8.79 5.18
CA ILE A 204 14.57 9.47 4.86
C ILE A 204 13.79 8.66 3.84
N CYS A 205 14.49 8.09 2.86
CA CYS A 205 13.93 7.28 1.79
C CYS A 205 13.49 5.89 2.26
N GLY A 206 14.27 5.25 3.14
CA GLY A 206 14.08 3.85 3.54
C GLY A 206 14.21 2.84 2.41
N GLY A 207 14.75 3.27 1.24
CA GLY A 207 15.13 2.42 0.12
C GLY A 207 14.02 2.02 -0.85
N ASN A 208 12.85 2.63 -0.81
CA ASN A 208 11.72 2.36 -1.73
C ASN A 208 11.20 0.90 -1.76
N CYS A 209 10.30 0.58 -2.69
CA CYS A 209 9.78 -0.78 -2.86
C CYS A 209 10.86 -1.70 -3.44
N ARG A 210 11.22 -2.74 -2.73
CA ARG A 210 12.24 -3.70 -3.18
C ARG A 210 11.84 -4.46 -4.44
N MET A 211 10.53 -4.67 -4.64
CA MET A 211 10.02 -5.35 -5.82
C MET A 211 10.17 -4.57 -7.13
N ASN A 212 10.22 -3.25 -7.06
CA ASN A 212 10.33 -2.42 -8.25
C ASN A 212 11.75 -2.41 -8.84
N TYR A 213 12.75 -2.91 -8.09
CA TYR A 213 14.17 -2.76 -8.42
C TYR A 213 14.91 -4.08 -8.48
N VAL A 214 14.36 -5.09 -7.90
CA VAL A 214 14.88 -6.45 -8.05
C VAL A 214 14.17 -7.01 -9.26
N GLY A 215 14.91 -7.15 -10.37
CA GLY A 215 14.46 -8.10 -11.38
C GLY A 215 14.28 -9.42 -10.64
N ILE A 216 13.06 -9.87 -10.46
CA ILE A 216 12.69 -11.10 -9.72
C ILE A 216 13.50 -12.30 -10.24
N SER A 217 13.89 -12.27 -11.52
CA SER A 217 14.76 -13.27 -12.17
C SER A 217 16.19 -13.34 -11.63
N ASN A 218 16.67 -12.31 -10.92
CA ASN A 218 18.05 -12.22 -10.42
C ASN A 218 18.12 -12.22 -8.89
N ALA A 219 16.98 -12.35 -8.21
CA ALA A 219 16.96 -12.60 -6.78
C ALA A 219 17.49 -14.03 -6.55
N ASP A 220 18.80 -14.19 -6.63
CA ASP A 220 19.47 -15.37 -6.14
C ASP A 220 19.24 -15.40 -4.63
N GLU A 221 18.24 -16.17 -4.23
CA GLU A 221 17.86 -16.38 -2.84
C GLU A 221 19.06 -16.81 -1.97
N HIS A 222 20.16 -17.21 -2.60
CA HIS A 222 21.34 -17.72 -1.94
C HIS A 222 22.43 -16.68 -1.68
N SER A 223 22.51 -15.62 -2.50
CA SER A 223 23.60 -14.65 -2.37
C SER A 223 23.35 -13.60 -1.29
N GLY A 224 22.10 -13.38 -0.88
CA GLY A 224 21.72 -12.31 0.06
C GLY A 224 22.00 -10.91 -0.52
N ILE A 225 22.33 -10.80 -1.79
CA ILE A 225 22.60 -9.54 -2.48
C ILE A 225 21.35 -9.15 -3.27
N TRP A 226 20.65 -8.17 -2.73
CA TRP A 226 19.52 -7.54 -3.41
C TRP A 226 20.02 -6.28 -4.08
N GLU A 227 20.32 -6.36 -5.37
CA GLU A 227 20.71 -5.21 -6.16
C GLU A 227 19.45 -4.40 -6.50
N ASN A 228 19.35 -3.23 -5.91
CA ASN A 228 18.29 -2.27 -6.20
C ASN A 228 18.85 -1.19 -7.13
N GLU A 229 18.14 -0.88 -8.20
CA GLU A 229 18.36 0.38 -8.90
C GLU A 229 17.50 1.47 -8.28
N CYS A 230 18.13 2.61 -7.95
CA CYS A 230 17.38 3.77 -7.51
C CYS A 230 16.71 4.44 -8.71
N PRO A 231 15.37 4.61 -8.76
CA PRO A 231 14.72 5.26 -9.88
C PRO A 231 15.21 6.68 -10.07
N LYS A 232 15.32 7.07 -11.33
CA LYS A 232 15.62 8.46 -11.69
C LYS A 232 14.61 9.39 -11.04
N GLY A 233 15.09 10.49 -10.47
CA GLY A 233 14.24 11.51 -9.84
C GLY A 233 13.81 11.20 -8.40
N THR A 234 14.19 10.04 -7.81
CA THR A 234 13.85 9.73 -6.41
C THR A 234 14.43 10.77 -5.45
N LYS A 235 15.71 11.12 -5.59
CA LYS A 235 16.37 12.10 -4.72
C LYS A 235 15.76 13.49 -4.89
N GLU A 236 15.55 13.95 -6.11
CA GLU A 236 14.92 15.23 -6.41
C GLU A 236 13.51 15.32 -5.82
N THR A 237 12.74 14.24 -5.90
CA THR A 237 11.40 14.17 -5.30
C THR A 237 11.47 14.27 -3.77
N LEU A 238 12.44 13.60 -3.15
CA LEU A 238 12.64 13.67 -1.70
C LEU A 238 13.09 15.07 -1.28
N TYR A 239 14.05 15.68 -1.96
CA TYR A 239 14.47 17.05 -1.67
C TYR A 239 13.33 18.05 -1.80
N LYS A 240 12.51 17.95 -2.86
CA LYS A 240 11.30 18.77 -2.99
C LYS A 240 10.34 18.58 -1.83
N LYS A 241 10.11 17.34 -1.40
CA LYS A 241 9.28 17.07 -0.23
C LYS A 241 9.84 17.66 1.05
N MET A 242 11.16 17.57 1.24
CA MET A 242 11.84 18.17 2.40
C MET A 242 11.68 19.68 2.43
N ILE A 243 11.87 20.35 1.30
CA ILE A 243 11.71 21.79 1.18
C ILE A 243 10.26 22.20 1.48
N LEU A 244 9.29 21.55 0.83
CA LEU A 244 7.87 21.85 1.03
C LEU A 244 7.41 21.57 2.48
N SER A 245 7.86 20.49 3.09
CA SER A 245 7.56 20.21 4.50
C SER A 245 8.10 21.29 5.43
N ASN A 246 9.25 21.86 5.10
CA ASN A 246 9.83 22.96 5.88
C ASN A 246 9.08 24.28 5.68
N GLU A 247 8.59 24.56 4.47
CA GLU A 247 7.75 25.74 4.21
C GLU A 247 6.45 25.68 5.00
N TYR A 248 5.77 24.53 5.04
CA TYR A 248 4.55 24.35 5.84
C TYR A 248 4.81 24.50 7.34
N PHE A 249 5.94 24.05 7.83
CA PHE A 249 6.29 24.18 9.24
C PHE A 249 6.48 25.65 9.68
N TYR A 250 6.93 26.52 8.79
CA TYR A 250 7.08 27.96 9.09
C TYR A 250 5.77 28.74 8.95
N LEU A 251 4.79 28.27 8.17
CA LEU A 251 3.49 28.93 8.03
C LEU A 251 2.63 28.80 9.30
N ASP A 252 2.75 27.69 10.05
CA ASP A 252 2.02 27.47 11.30
C ASP A 252 2.59 28.28 12.50
N ILE A 253 3.78 28.85 12.40
CA ILE A 253 4.43 29.60 13.47
C ILE A 253 4.02 31.10 13.44
N ASP A 254 3.58 31.59 12.32
CA ASP A 254 3.23 33.01 12.14
C ASP A 254 1.75 33.34 12.44
N GLU A 255 0.92 32.35 12.84
CA GLU A 255 -0.50 32.52 13.20
C GLU A 255 -0.79 32.48 14.73
N GLU A 256 0.22 32.42 15.61
CA GLU A 256 0.10 32.64 17.05
C GLU A 256 0.57 34.06 17.44
#